data_50ed80b68c3d610002c74721e3a0b31c
#
_entry.id   50ed80b68c3d610002c74721e3a0b31c
#
_cell.length_a   1.000
_cell.length_b   1.000
_cell.length_c   1.000
_cell.angle_alpha   90.00
_cell.angle_beta   90.00
_cell.angle_gamma   90.00
#
_symmetry.space_group_name_H-M   'P 1'
#
loop_
_entity.id
_entity.type
_entity.pdbx_description
1 polymer ?
#
loop_
_entity_poly.entity_id
_entity_poly.type
_entity_poly.pdbx_seq_one_letter_code
_entity_poly.pdbx_strand_id
1 'polypeptide(L)'
;MGIIKDADKGVTMELKAAEDKLFLIGPRYDELGGSEYYKTIFGVTGANVPIVRFELERSMIYAIIDSIDQGLVAACHDISNGGLAATLSEMALTRPAELGLEVDLSNAGDSGMRTDKIMFSESSGFVIEAKARSEAKLAEIIKIYGLKIMEIGSVTKARRILMRRNGSNVVDLDLDEARKVWVEGLAEAMR
;
A
#
# COMPACT_ATOMS: atom_id res chain seq x y z
N MET A 1 -5.15 -10.74 -19.59
CA MET A 1 -3.77 -10.64 -20.14
C MET A 1 -3.63 -9.25 -20.72
N GLY A 2 -2.57 -8.51 -20.38
CA GLY A 2 -2.30 -7.17 -20.88
C GLY A 2 -0.98 -7.13 -21.65
N ILE A 3 -0.76 -6.05 -22.39
CA ILE A 3 0.47 -5.81 -23.14
C ILE A 3 1.15 -4.58 -22.54
N ILE A 4 2.40 -4.73 -22.12
CA ILE A 4 3.26 -3.62 -21.74
C ILE A 4 4.02 -3.20 -23.01
N LYS A 5 3.91 -1.92 -23.39
CA LYS A 5 4.52 -1.40 -24.62
C LYS A 5 6.05 -1.39 -24.56
N ASP A 6 6.59 -1.16 -23.38
CA ASP A 6 8.02 -1.08 -23.09
C ASP A 6 8.29 -1.82 -21.76
N ALA A 7 8.89 -2.99 -21.85
CA ALA A 7 9.16 -3.84 -20.71
C ALA A 7 10.16 -3.20 -19.71
N ASP A 8 11.05 -2.33 -20.21
CA ASP A 8 12.07 -1.65 -19.39
C ASP A 8 11.46 -0.60 -18.44
N LYS A 9 10.20 -0.19 -18.70
CA LYS A 9 9.43 0.69 -17.83
C LYS A 9 8.62 -0.06 -16.75
N GLY A 10 8.68 -1.38 -16.73
CA GLY A 10 7.99 -2.18 -15.73
C GLY A 10 8.44 -1.83 -14.31
N VAL A 11 7.50 -1.57 -13.41
CA VAL A 11 7.77 -1.31 -11.99
C VAL A 11 7.32 -2.51 -11.19
N THR A 12 8.10 -2.86 -10.19
CA THR A 12 7.80 -3.94 -9.26
C THR A 12 7.40 -3.38 -7.89
N MET A 13 6.86 -4.21 -7.02
CA MET A 13 6.30 -3.76 -5.75
C MET A 13 7.33 -3.58 -4.64
N GLU A 14 8.48 -4.26 -4.69
CA GLU A 14 9.46 -4.18 -3.61
C GLU A 14 10.08 -2.78 -3.46
N LEU A 15 10.37 -2.37 -2.23
CA LEU A 15 11.05 -1.11 -1.91
C LEU A 15 12.43 -1.01 -2.58
N LYS A 16 12.81 0.18 -3.06
CA LYS A 16 14.00 0.42 -3.89
C LYS A 16 15.11 1.16 -3.17
N ALA A 17 14.80 2.25 -2.47
CA ALA A 17 15.83 3.09 -1.89
C ALA A 17 15.41 3.73 -0.56
N ALA A 18 16.32 3.72 0.42
CA ALA A 18 16.10 4.48 1.64
C ALA A 18 15.94 5.97 1.35
N GLU A 19 15.12 6.66 2.14
CA GLU A 19 14.76 8.07 2.03
C GLU A 19 13.77 8.39 0.88
N ASP A 20 13.45 7.43 0.01
CA ASP A 20 12.35 7.58 -0.93
C ASP A 20 11.01 7.69 -0.17
N LYS A 21 10.08 8.45 -0.74
CA LYS A 21 8.78 8.73 -0.14
C LYS A 21 7.75 7.68 -0.51
N LEU A 22 6.85 7.41 0.42
CA LEU A 22 5.70 6.52 0.22
C LEU A 22 4.42 7.35 0.14
N PHE A 23 3.66 7.11 -0.90
CA PHE A 23 2.41 7.80 -1.17
C PHE A 23 1.26 6.82 -1.28
N LEU A 24 0.12 7.21 -0.72
CA LEU A 24 -1.17 6.55 -0.89
C LEU A 24 -1.99 7.27 -1.96
N ILE A 25 -2.52 6.51 -2.90
CA ILE A 25 -3.47 6.96 -3.93
C ILE A 25 -4.75 6.15 -3.78
N GLY A 26 -5.85 6.85 -3.63
CA GLY A 26 -7.16 6.27 -3.36
C GLY A 26 -7.60 6.43 -1.90
N PRO A 27 -8.88 6.72 -1.68
CA PRO A 27 -9.44 6.88 -0.34
C PRO A 27 -9.61 5.52 0.35
N ARG A 28 -9.59 5.53 1.69
CA ARG A 28 -9.96 4.37 2.50
C ARG A 28 -11.43 4.49 2.89
N TYR A 29 -12.15 3.39 2.88
CA TYR A 29 -13.57 3.31 3.19
C TYR A 29 -13.84 2.38 4.37
N ASP A 30 -14.99 2.57 5.01
CA ASP A 30 -15.50 1.65 6.05
C ASP A 30 -16.09 0.39 5.40
N GLU A 31 -15.24 -0.44 4.82
CA GLU A 31 -15.61 -1.61 4.01
C GLU A 31 -14.74 -2.81 4.40
N LEU A 32 -14.97 -3.38 5.60
CA LEU A 32 -14.25 -4.55 6.11
C LEU A 32 -14.95 -5.89 5.81
N GLY A 33 -16.16 -5.85 5.25
CA GLY A 33 -16.90 -7.08 4.93
C GLY A 33 -16.18 -7.89 3.86
N GLY A 34 -16.10 -9.21 4.07
CA GLY A 34 -15.40 -10.12 3.18
C GLY A 34 -13.88 -10.06 3.24
N SER A 35 -13.29 -9.15 4.02
CA SER A 35 -11.84 -9.00 4.11
C SER A 35 -11.15 -10.19 4.79
N GLU A 36 -9.90 -10.42 4.44
CA GLU A 36 -9.05 -11.40 5.13
C GLU A 36 -8.92 -11.09 6.63
N TYR A 37 -8.95 -9.81 7.01
CA TYR A 37 -8.95 -9.40 8.41
C TYR A 37 -10.16 -9.94 9.17
N TYR A 38 -11.39 -9.73 8.66
CA TYR A 38 -12.59 -10.24 9.32
C TYR A 38 -12.63 -11.76 9.35
N LYS A 39 -12.23 -12.39 8.27
CA LYS A 39 -12.18 -13.84 8.17
C LYS A 39 -11.18 -14.45 9.16
N THR A 40 -9.96 -13.91 9.21
CA THR A 40 -8.87 -14.49 10.00
C THR A 40 -9.04 -14.21 11.50
N ILE A 41 -9.45 -12.99 11.87
CA ILE A 41 -9.50 -12.58 13.29
C ILE A 41 -10.83 -12.95 13.93
N PHE A 42 -11.95 -12.84 13.20
CA PHE A 42 -13.29 -12.99 13.75
C PHE A 42 -14.08 -14.18 13.20
N GLY A 43 -13.58 -14.86 12.17
CA GLY A 43 -14.31 -15.94 11.49
C GLY A 43 -15.57 -15.45 10.76
N VAL A 44 -15.62 -14.16 10.38
CA VAL A 44 -16.78 -13.51 9.76
C VAL A 44 -16.48 -13.18 8.30
N THR A 45 -17.43 -13.49 7.41
CA THR A 45 -17.34 -13.16 5.98
C THR A 45 -18.37 -12.10 5.54
N GLY A 46 -19.25 -11.68 6.43
CA GLY A 46 -20.31 -10.71 6.14
C GLY A 46 -19.90 -9.26 6.35
N ALA A 47 -20.90 -8.40 6.56
CA ALA A 47 -20.82 -6.96 6.77
C ALA A 47 -20.64 -6.13 5.47
N ASN A 48 -20.08 -4.94 5.58
CA ASN A 48 -19.98 -3.94 4.55
C ASN A 48 -18.81 -4.26 3.60
N VAL A 49 -19.08 -4.82 2.43
CA VAL A 49 -18.07 -5.23 1.45
C VAL A 49 -17.58 -4.03 0.61
N PRO A 50 -16.34 -4.06 0.09
CA PRO A 50 -15.85 -3.05 -0.84
C PRO A 50 -16.77 -2.90 -2.07
N ILE A 51 -17.04 -1.65 -2.43
CA ILE A 51 -17.82 -1.29 -3.60
C ILE A 51 -16.87 -0.87 -4.73
N VAL A 52 -17.03 -1.46 -5.92
CA VAL A 52 -16.28 -1.04 -7.10
C VAL A 52 -16.78 0.34 -7.57
N ARG A 53 -15.87 1.31 -7.59
CA ARG A 53 -16.13 2.70 -8.03
C ARG A 53 -15.45 2.92 -9.38
N PHE A 54 -16.06 2.42 -10.44
CA PHE A 54 -15.45 2.29 -11.77
C PHE A 54 -14.71 3.54 -12.25
N GLU A 55 -15.30 4.73 -12.13
CA GLU A 55 -14.67 5.96 -12.61
C GLU A 55 -13.43 6.33 -11.74
N LEU A 56 -13.51 6.13 -10.44
CA LEU A 56 -12.41 6.38 -9.53
C LEU A 56 -11.25 5.39 -9.79
N GLU A 57 -11.56 4.12 -9.90
CA GLU A 57 -10.56 3.07 -10.14
C GLU A 57 -9.89 3.25 -11.51
N ARG A 58 -10.68 3.55 -12.53
CA ARG A 58 -10.16 3.88 -13.86
C ARG A 58 -9.21 5.08 -13.80
N SER A 59 -9.59 6.14 -13.11
CA SER A 59 -8.75 7.33 -12.93
C SER A 59 -7.44 6.99 -12.22
N MET A 60 -7.49 6.19 -11.16
CA MET A 60 -6.29 5.74 -10.45
C MET A 60 -5.36 4.92 -11.35
N ILE A 61 -5.89 3.95 -12.10
CA ILE A 61 -5.12 3.11 -13.01
C ILE A 61 -4.39 3.96 -14.06
N TYR A 62 -5.08 4.89 -14.72
CA TYR A 62 -4.45 5.74 -15.73
C TYR A 62 -3.43 6.71 -15.14
N ALA A 63 -3.69 7.28 -13.97
CA ALA A 63 -2.76 8.14 -13.27
C ALA A 63 -1.46 7.41 -12.90
N ILE A 64 -1.56 6.15 -12.44
CA ILE A 64 -0.41 5.30 -12.15
C ILE A 64 0.37 4.97 -13.42
N ILE A 65 -0.31 4.57 -14.49
CA ILE A 65 0.34 4.26 -15.78
C ILE A 65 1.12 5.47 -16.30
N ASP A 66 0.52 6.65 -16.33
CA ASP A 66 1.19 7.88 -16.78
C ASP A 66 2.39 8.24 -15.88
N SER A 67 2.27 8.03 -14.58
CA SER A 67 3.35 8.28 -13.63
C SER A 67 4.53 7.32 -13.84
N ILE A 68 4.25 6.05 -14.12
CA ILE A 68 5.26 5.04 -14.47
C ILE A 68 5.91 5.37 -15.82
N ASP A 69 5.12 5.70 -16.82
CA ASP A 69 5.62 6.04 -18.18
C ASP A 69 6.57 7.24 -18.16
N GLN A 70 6.37 8.17 -17.23
CA GLN A 70 7.25 9.32 -17.02
C GLN A 70 8.45 9.04 -16.08
N GLY A 71 8.60 7.82 -15.58
CA GLY A 71 9.71 7.41 -14.71
C GLY A 71 9.69 8.06 -13.32
N LEU A 72 8.50 8.41 -12.81
CA LEU A 72 8.33 9.07 -11.51
C LEU A 72 8.13 8.10 -10.35
N VAL A 73 7.74 6.87 -10.64
CA VAL A 73 7.45 5.81 -9.68
C VAL A 73 8.62 4.84 -9.62
N ALA A 74 9.11 4.55 -8.43
CA ALA A 74 10.19 3.58 -8.20
C ALA A 74 9.63 2.18 -7.89
N ALA A 75 8.58 2.11 -7.05
CA ALA A 75 7.83 0.90 -6.76
C ALA A 75 6.33 1.21 -6.71
N CYS A 76 5.50 0.20 -7.02
CA CYS A 76 4.06 0.33 -6.98
C CYS A 76 3.42 -0.99 -6.57
N HIS A 77 2.45 -0.92 -5.66
CA HIS A 77 1.62 -2.05 -5.26
C HIS A 77 0.16 -1.61 -5.14
N ASP A 78 -0.75 -2.45 -5.62
CA ASP A 78 -2.19 -2.26 -5.43
C ASP A 78 -2.60 -2.62 -3.99
N ILE A 79 -3.69 -2.04 -3.53
CA ILE A 79 -4.31 -2.43 -2.27
C ILE A 79 -5.38 -3.47 -2.58
N SER A 80 -5.15 -4.69 -2.14
CA SER A 80 -6.02 -5.84 -2.35
C SER A 80 -6.23 -6.62 -1.04
N ASN A 81 -6.09 -7.93 -1.04
CA ASN A 81 -6.30 -8.77 0.14
C ASN A 81 -5.44 -8.33 1.33
N GLY A 82 -6.05 -8.19 2.50
CA GLY A 82 -5.40 -7.70 3.72
C GLY A 82 -5.22 -6.18 3.80
N GLY A 83 -5.68 -5.44 2.77
CA GLY A 83 -5.75 -3.99 2.75
C GLY A 83 -4.37 -3.30 2.77
N LEU A 84 -4.37 -2.03 3.18
CA LEU A 84 -3.17 -1.19 3.22
C LEU A 84 -2.05 -1.77 4.07
N ALA A 85 -2.39 -2.43 5.18
CA ALA A 85 -1.39 -3.03 6.07
C ALA A 85 -0.62 -4.17 5.38
N ALA A 86 -1.32 -5.06 4.65
CA ALA A 86 -0.67 -6.11 3.87
C ALA A 86 0.16 -5.52 2.75
N THR A 87 -0.38 -4.60 1.95
CA THR A 87 0.32 -3.91 0.85
C THR A 87 1.66 -3.31 1.31
N LEU A 88 1.68 -2.54 2.40
CA LEU A 88 2.90 -1.96 2.96
C LEU A 88 3.89 -3.03 3.44
N SER A 89 3.37 -4.08 4.07
CA SER A 89 4.20 -5.19 4.54
C SER A 89 4.83 -5.96 3.38
N GLU A 90 4.08 -6.28 2.35
CA GLU A 90 4.55 -6.99 1.16
C GLU A 90 5.62 -6.21 0.41
N MET A 91 5.47 -4.89 0.30
CA MET A 91 6.50 -4.02 -0.29
C MET A 91 7.84 -4.13 0.45
N ALA A 92 7.83 -4.27 1.77
CA ALA A 92 9.02 -4.43 2.58
C ALA A 92 9.57 -5.87 2.61
N LEU A 93 8.70 -6.89 2.48
CA LEU A 93 9.04 -8.30 2.67
C LEU A 93 9.51 -9.02 1.39
N THR A 94 9.17 -8.51 0.20
CA THR A 94 9.33 -9.21 -1.08
C THR A 94 10.81 -9.43 -1.46
N ARG A 95 11.71 -8.50 -1.13
CA ARG A 95 13.17 -8.72 -1.29
C ARG A 95 13.81 -9.20 0.00
N PRO A 96 15.00 -9.85 -0.09
CA PRO A 96 15.83 -10.11 1.09
C PRO A 96 16.04 -8.79 1.83
N ALA A 97 15.55 -8.78 3.03
CA ALA A 97 15.21 -7.65 3.85
C ALA A 97 16.37 -6.69 4.13
N GLU A 98 16.50 -5.66 3.35
CA GLU A 98 17.46 -4.58 3.58
C GLU A 98 16.77 -3.26 3.91
N LEU A 99 15.51 -3.07 3.48
CA LEU A 99 14.77 -1.82 3.62
C LEU A 99 13.47 -2.05 4.40
N GLY A 100 13.28 -1.25 5.44
CA GLY A 100 12.02 -1.15 6.15
C GLY A 100 11.24 0.09 5.71
N LEU A 101 10.15 0.36 6.41
CA LEU A 101 9.35 1.56 6.18
C LEU A 101 8.86 2.16 7.50
N GLU A 102 8.63 3.46 7.46
CA GLU A 102 7.97 4.21 8.52
C GLU A 102 6.87 5.07 7.91
N VAL A 103 5.62 4.81 8.32
CA VAL A 103 4.44 5.51 7.80
C VAL A 103 3.55 6.04 8.91
N ASP A 104 2.88 7.16 8.64
CA ASP A 104 1.85 7.75 9.48
C ASP A 104 0.51 7.73 8.75
N LEU A 105 -0.42 6.95 9.27
CA LEU A 105 -1.76 6.74 8.72
C LEU A 105 -2.80 7.71 9.28
N SER A 106 -2.39 8.75 10.02
CA SER A 106 -3.31 9.69 10.66
C SER A 106 -4.27 10.36 9.69
N ASN A 107 -3.82 10.61 8.48
CA ASN A 107 -4.60 11.26 7.42
C ASN A 107 -5.11 10.29 6.34
N ALA A 108 -4.87 8.98 6.49
CA ALA A 108 -5.18 7.99 5.44
C ALA A 108 -6.68 7.63 5.33
N GLY A 109 -7.52 8.16 6.19
CA GLY A 109 -8.97 7.97 6.17
C GLY A 109 -9.72 9.18 6.71
N ASP A 110 -11.04 9.11 6.70
CA ASP A 110 -11.88 10.16 7.24
C ASP A 110 -11.66 10.37 8.74
N SER A 111 -11.92 11.60 9.19
CA SER A 111 -11.86 11.96 10.61
C SER A 111 -12.81 11.06 11.42
N GLY A 112 -12.24 10.34 12.39
CA GLY A 112 -12.99 9.41 13.24
C GLY A 112 -13.08 7.98 12.72
N MET A 113 -12.60 7.68 11.51
CA MET A 113 -12.50 6.29 11.04
C MET A 113 -11.57 5.48 11.96
N ARG A 114 -11.99 4.27 12.34
CA ARG A 114 -11.19 3.39 13.19
C ARG A 114 -9.93 2.93 12.46
N THR A 115 -8.87 2.66 13.21
CA THR A 115 -7.56 2.27 12.67
C THR A 115 -7.63 0.98 11.85
N ASP A 116 -8.35 -0.02 12.33
CA ASP A 116 -8.52 -1.30 11.63
C ASP A 116 -9.21 -1.13 10.26
N LYS A 117 -10.15 -0.19 10.15
CA LYS A 117 -10.82 0.11 8.88
C LYS A 117 -9.87 0.76 7.85
N ILE A 118 -8.99 1.65 8.31
CA ILE A 118 -7.96 2.24 7.45
C ILE A 118 -6.96 1.20 6.99
N MET A 119 -6.52 0.34 7.91
CA MET A 119 -5.46 -0.63 7.66
C MET A 119 -5.91 -1.82 6.84
N PHE A 120 -7.10 -2.35 7.10
CA PHE A 120 -7.54 -3.65 6.60
C PHE A 120 -8.73 -3.61 5.65
N SER A 121 -9.29 -2.42 5.35
CA SER A 121 -10.26 -2.30 4.27
C SER A 121 -9.59 -2.64 2.94
N GLU A 122 -10.19 -3.55 2.19
CA GLU A 122 -9.73 -4.00 0.88
C GLU A 122 -10.32 -3.16 -0.26
N SER A 123 -10.73 -1.92 0.06
CA SER A 123 -11.10 -0.93 -0.94
C SER A 123 -9.92 -0.61 -1.84
N SER A 124 -10.14 -0.50 -3.14
CA SER A 124 -9.13 -0.21 -4.17
C SER A 124 -8.25 1.00 -3.85
N GLY A 125 -7.00 0.94 -4.25
CA GLY A 125 -6.01 1.99 -4.15
C GLY A 125 -4.62 1.49 -4.51
N PHE A 126 -3.63 2.37 -4.41
CA PHE A 126 -2.23 2.05 -4.66
C PHE A 126 -1.34 2.67 -3.61
N VAL A 127 -0.26 1.95 -3.26
CA VAL A 127 0.89 2.52 -2.58
C VAL A 127 2.02 2.61 -3.60
N ILE A 128 2.65 3.78 -3.68
CA ILE A 128 3.79 4.01 -4.56
C ILE A 128 4.98 4.54 -3.78
N GLU A 129 6.16 4.12 -4.20
CA GLU A 129 7.43 4.69 -3.80
C GLU A 129 7.93 5.65 -4.89
N ALA A 130 8.35 6.84 -4.51
CA ALA A 130 8.93 7.82 -5.42
C ALA A 130 10.02 8.63 -4.75
N LYS A 131 11.00 9.07 -5.54
CA LYS A 131 12.04 9.98 -5.06
C LYS A 131 11.44 11.33 -4.67
N ALA A 132 11.92 11.95 -3.59
CA ALA A 132 11.44 13.24 -3.13
C ALA A 132 11.41 14.31 -4.25
N ARG A 133 12.40 14.31 -5.14
CA ARG A 133 12.44 15.23 -6.31
C ARG A 133 11.33 15.03 -7.32
N SER A 134 10.64 13.89 -7.31
CA SER A 134 9.56 13.55 -8.22
C SER A 134 8.18 13.96 -7.69
N GLU A 135 8.07 14.32 -6.42
CA GLU A 135 6.82 14.58 -5.70
C GLU A 135 5.94 15.63 -6.41
N ALA A 136 6.50 16.80 -6.71
CA ALA A 136 5.72 17.89 -7.32
C ALA A 136 5.11 17.48 -8.67
N LYS A 137 5.90 16.83 -9.52
CA LYS A 137 5.44 16.37 -10.84
C LYS A 137 4.45 15.22 -10.73
N LEU A 138 4.67 14.32 -9.78
CA LEU A 138 3.74 13.23 -9.48
C LEU A 138 2.40 13.78 -9.01
N ALA A 139 2.40 14.74 -8.09
CA ALA A 139 1.18 15.39 -7.60
C ALA A 139 0.41 16.12 -8.73
N GLU A 140 1.12 16.72 -9.68
CA GLU A 140 0.52 17.35 -10.87
C GLU A 140 -0.21 16.31 -11.73
N ILE A 141 0.43 15.17 -12.05
CA ILE A 141 -0.19 14.10 -12.83
C ILE A 141 -1.42 13.57 -12.12
N ILE A 142 -1.29 13.19 -10.85
CA ILE A 142 -2.40 12.65 -10.06
C ILE A 142 -3.59 13.63 -10.04
N LYS A 143 -3.33 14.93 -9.95
CA LYS A 143 -4.35 15.97 -10.00
C LYS A 143 -5.06 16.09 -11.34
N ILE A 144 -4.37 15.85 -12.48
CA ILE A 144 -4.98 15.85 -13.82
C ILE A 144 -6.12 14.81 -13.91
N TYR A 145 -5.97 13.68 -13.21
CA TYR A 145 -7.01 12.64 -13.13
C TYR A 145 -8.07 12.88 -12.04
N GLY A 146 -8.09 14.08 -11.43
CA GLY A 146 -9.04 14.44 -10.37
C GLY A 146 -8.79 13.76 -9.03
N LEU A 147 -7.60 13.22 -8.84
CA LEU A 147 -7.22 12.45 -7.65
C LEU A 147 -6.41 13.29 -6.67
N LYS A 148 -6.30 12.78 -5.44
CA LYS A 148 -5.39 13.27 -4.41
C LYS A 148 -4.27 12.25 -4.21
N ILE A 149 -3.06 12.76 -4.04
CA ILE A 149 -1.92 11.99 -3.56
C ILE A 149 -1.67 12.37 -2.11
N MET A 150 -1.37 11.37 -1.29
CA MET A 150 -1.10 11.56 0.13
C MET A 150 0.27 10.97 0.46
N GLU A 151 1.22 11.80 0.88
CA GLU A 151 2.44 11.28 1.50
C GLU A 151 2.07 10.63 2.83
N ILE A 152 2.44 9.37 2.99
CA ILE A 152 2.17 8.59 4.20
C ILE A 152 3.45 8.24 4.96
N GLY A 153 4.63 8.46 4.38
CA GLY A 153 5.89 8.14 5.04
C GLY A 153 7.06 7.95 4.10
N SER A 154 8.01 7.14 4.52
CA SER A 154 9.25 6.92 3.77
C SER A 154 9.82 5.52 3.96
N VAL A 155 10.65 5.14 3.02
CA VAL A 155 11.52 3.95 3.08
C VAL A 155 12.70 4.23 4.01
N THR A 156 13.06 3.27 4.85
CA THR A 156 14.13 3.42 5.84
C THR A 156 15.17 2.31 5.74
N LYS A 157 16.36 2.56 6.29
CA LYS A 157 17.38 1.52 6.51
C LYS A 157 17.13 0.70 7.79
N ALA A 158 16.19 1.15 8.61
CA ALA A 158 15.75 0.37 9.76
C ALA A 158 15.06 -0.91 9.26
N ARG A 159 15.46 -2.04 9.81
CA ARG A 159 14.87 -3.34 9.45
C ARG A 159 13.56 -3.56 10.22
N ARG A 160 12.61 -2.65 9.98
CA ARG A 160 11.30 -2.62 10.68
C ARG A 160 10.19 -2.17 9.75
N ILE A 161 9.00 -2.69 10.00
CA ILE A 161 7.74 -2.19 9.46
C ILE A 161 7.09 -1.39 10.59
N LEU A 162 7.15 -0.07 10.50
CA LEU A 162 6.59 0.83 11.51
C LEU A 162 5.43 1.61 10.92
N MET A 163 4.23 1.38 11.47
CA MET A 163 3.04 2.14 11.12
C MET A 163 2.54 2.88 12.36
N ARG A 164 2.32 4.17 12.21
CA ARG A 164 1.81 5.05 13.28
C ARG A 164 0.44 5.58 12.91
N ARG A 165 -0.32 5.95 13.92
CA ARG A 165 -1.53 6.73 13.80
C ARG A 165 -1.76 7.57 15.05
N ASN A 166 -2.04 8.87 14.86
CA ASN A 166 -2.28 9.82 15.95
C ASN A 166 -1.19 9.77 17.04
N GLY A 167 0.07 9.68 16.61
CA GLY A 167 1.23 9.63 17.50
C GLY A 167 1.51 8.28 18.19
N SER A 168 0.69 7.26 17.96
CA SER A 168 0.88 5.92 18.53
C SER A 168 1.33 4.91 17.48
N ASN A 169 2.24 4.00 17.86
CA ASN A 169 2.57 2.86 17.02
C ASN A 169 1.38 1.90 16.98
N VAL A 170 0.90 1.57 15.80
CA VAL A 170 -0.16 0.59 15.57
C VAL A 170 0.37 -0.72 14.99
N VAL A 171 1.53 -0.65 14.32
CA VAL A 171 2.35 -1.79 13.91
C VAL A 171 3.80 -1.44 14.17
N ASP A 172 4.55 -2.37 14.74
CA ASP A 172 5.99 -2.26 14.94
C ASP A 172 6.59 -3.65 14.88
N LEU A 173 6.97 -4.10 13.69
CA LEU A 173 7.43 -5.45 13.40
C LEU A 173 8.91 -5.44 13.01
N ASP A 174 9.66 -6.38 13.55
CA ASP A 174 10.96 -6.73 13.01
C ASP A 174 10.81 -7.38 11.63
N LEU A 175 11.66 -6.97 10.69
CA LEU A 175 11.53 -7.38 9.30
C LEU A 175 11.87 -8.86 9.09
N ASP A 176 12.86 -9.39 9.82
CA ASP A 176 13.25 -10.79 9.69
C ASP A 176 12.19 -11.73 10.30
N GLU A 177 11.63 -11.34 11.44
CA GLU A 177 10.52 -12.07 12.07
C GLU A 177 9.28 -12.09 11.17
N ALA A 178 8.89 -10.92 10.65
CA ALA A 178 7.75 -10.80 9.74
C ALA A 178 7.95 -11.61 8.46
N ARG A 179 9.16 -11.57 7.88
CA ARG A 179 9.51 -12.32 6.69
C ARG A 179 9.46 -13.83 6.92
N LYS A 180 9.96 -14.29 8.06
CA LYS A 180 9.89 -15.71 8.42
C LYS A 180 8.45 -16.20 8.40
N VAL A 181 7.55 -15.51 9.08
CA VAL A 181 6.12 -15.86 9.11
C VAL A 181 5.52 -15.83 7.70
N TRP A 182 5.84 -14.82 6.88
CA TRP A 182 5.32 -14.68 5.53
C TRP A 182 5.76 -15.83 4.60
N VAL A 183 7.01 -16.25 4.68
CA VAL A 183 7.56 -17.34 3.85
C VAL A 183 7.12 -18.73 4.34
N GLU A 184 7.05 -18.94 5.65
CA GLU A 184 6.77 -20.23 6.26
C GLU A 184 5.27 -20.51 6.41
N GLY A 185 4.41 -19.47 6.36
CA GLY A 185 2.98 -19.58 6.66
C GLY A 185 2.24 -20.63 5.82
N LEU A 186 2.55 -20.73 4.51
CA LEU A 186 1.96 -21.75 3.66
C LEU A 186 2.41 -23.18 4.06
N ALA A 187 3.70 -23.34 4.36
CA ALA A 187 4.24 -24.64 4.75
C ALA A 187 3.69 -25.13 6.10
N GLU A 188 3.40 -24.18 7.02
CA GLU A 188 2.75 -24.51 8.30
C GLU A 188 1.27 -24.87 8.12
N ALA A 189 0.54 -24.15 7.26
CA ALA A 189 -0.87 -24.44 6.98
C ALA A 189 -1.10 -25.77 6.24
N MET A 190 -0.06 -26.34 5.63
CA MET A 190 -0.10 -27.62 4.92
C MET A 190 0.31 -28.84 5.78
N ARG A 191 0.69 -28.64 7.04
CA ARG A 191 1.04 -29.70 8.01
C ARG A 191 -0.17 -30.13 8.82
#